data_300eb74c8a64e279ab9af568d6609b9c
#
_entry.id   300eb74c8a64e279ab9af568d6609b9c
#
_cell.length_a   1.000
_cell.length_b   1.000
_cell.length_c   1.000
_cell.angle_alpha   90.00
_cell.angle_beta   90.00
_cell.angle_gamma   90.00
#
_symmetry.space_group_name_H-M   'P 1'
#
loop_
_entity.id
_entity.type
_entity.pdbx_description
1 polymer ?
#
loop_
_entity_poly.entity_id
_entity_poly.type
_entity_poly.pdbx_seq_one_letter_code
_entity_poly.pdbx_strand_id
1 'polypeptide(L)'
;WNNYGRILAEYVFIKNFRLSEKFIRKIRIENQEELEFIRKNSKPVIFVSGHFNNFELMAMHIEKSGIDLAAIYRPLNNKFLNPVMEKIRKKYICKKQIKKGISGTKEILRNFKNGYLQYY
;
A
#
# COMPACT_ATOMS: atom_id res chain seq x y z
N TRP A 1 -1.56 8.45 -19.49
CA TRP A 1 -0.32 7.67 -19.76
C TRP A 1 0.87 8.22 -18.98
N ASN A 2 1.08 9.53 -18.88
CA ASN A 2 2.22 10.11 -18.17
C ASN A 2 2.36 9.66 -16.71
N ASN A 3 1.26 9.53 -15.98
CA ASN A 3 1.28 9.09 -14.58
C ASN A 3 1.77 7.64 -14.41
N TYR A 4 1.37 6.73 -15.30
CA TYR A 4 1.82 5.34 -15.21
C TYR A 4 3.32 5.18 -15.52
N GLY A 5 3.82 5.88 -16.53
CA GLY A 5 5.24 5.90 -16.83
C GLY A 5 6.07 6.43 -15.66
N ARG A 6 5.58 7.49 -15.01
CA ARG A 6 6.22 8.06 -13.81
C ARG A 6 6.19 7.09 -12.62
N ILE A 7 5.07 6.44 -12.36
CA ILE A 7 4.97 5.44 -11.28
C ILE A 7 5.96 4.29 -11.52
N LEU A 8 6.07 3.78 -12.75
CA LEU A 8 7.03 2.72 -13.08
C LEU A 8 8.48 3.18 -12.89
N ALA A 9 8.83 4.40 -13.28
CA ALA A 9 10.14 4.97 -13.03
C ALA A 9 10.43 5.14 -11.52
N GLU A 10 9.43 5.55 -10.75
CA GLU A 10 9.54 5.71 -9.29
C GLU A 10 9.67 4.36 -8.56
N TYR A 11 9.22 3.24 -9.14
CA TYR A 11 9.42 1.91 -8.55
C TYR A 11 10.88 1.56 -8.33
N VAL A 12 11.78 2.04 -9.17
CA VAL A 12 13.23 1.87 -8.98
C VAL A 12 13.68 2.50 -7.64
N PHE A 13 13.01 3.56 -7.21
CA PHE A 13 13.33 4.31 -5.99
C PHE A 13 12.44 3.97 -4.78
N ILE A 14 11.51 3.02 -4.90
CA ILE A 14 10.58 2.64 -3.82
C ILE A 14 11.33 2.28 -2.53
N LYS A 15 12.44 1.53 -2.64
CA LYS A 15 13.31 1.23 -1.50
C LYS A 15 13.81 2.51 -0.82
N ASN A 16 14.21 3.50 -1.60
CA ASN A 16 14.74 4.76 -1.07
C ASN A 16 13.66 5.59 -0.38
N PHE A 17 12.43 5.63 -0.90
CA PHE A 17 11.30 6.27 -0.24
C PHE A 17 10.98 5.64 1.11
N ARG A 18 11.22 4.34 1.27
CA ARG A 18 11.01 3.66 2.55
C ARG A 18 12.15 3.88 3.55
N LEU A 19 13.40 3.86 3.11
CA LEU A 19 14.58 3.72 3.97
C LEU A 19 15.45 4.97 4.06
N SER A 20 15.43 5.86 3.07
CA SER A 20 16.30 7.04 3.02
C SER A 20 15.61 8.28 3.57
N GLU A 21 16.18 8.90 4.58
CA GLU A 21 15.69 10.15 5.14
C GLU A 21 15.57 11.28 4.10
N LYS A 22 16.52 11.36 3.17
CA LYS A 22 16.49 12.34 2.08
C LYS A 22 15.22 12.21 1.22
N PHE A 23 14.74 10.99 0.97
CA PHE A 23 13.52 10.75 0.21
C PHE A 23 12.27 10.91 1.08
N ILE A 24 12.31 10.50 2.33
CA ILE A 24 11.21 10.67 3.29
C ILE A 24 10.86 12.15 3.48
N ARG A 25 11.86 13.03 3.58
CA ARG A 25 11.65 14.48 3.69
C ARG A 25 10.96 15.12 2.48
N LYS A 26 10.90 14.44 1.33
CA LYS A 26 10.17 14.88 0.14
C LYS A 26 8.68 14.54 0.18
N ILE A 27 8.25 13.73 1.15
CA ILE A 27 6.86 13.33 1.33
C ILE A 27 6.28 14.24 2.40
N ARG A 28 5.28 15.04 2.02
CA ARG A 28 4.47 15.79 2.97
C ARG A 28 3.27 14.94 3.34
N ILE A 29 3.05 14.77 4.63
CA ILE A 29 1.92 14.03 5.18
C ILE A 29 1.00 15.05 5.84
N GLU A 30 -0.25 15.05 5.43
CA GLU A 30 -1.31 15.84 6.02
C GLU A 30 -2.23 14.92 6.83
N ASN A 31 -2.86 15.46 7.87
CA ASN A 31 -3.79 14.72 8.75
C ASN A 31 -3.17 13.47 9.42
N GLN A 32 -1.93 13.56 9.88
CA GLN A 32 -1.23 12.45 10.56
C GLN A 32 -1.95 12.03 11.84
N GLU A 33 -2.64 12.93 12.50
CA GLU A 33 -3.46 12.69 13.68
C GLU A 33 -4.58 11.65 13.44
N GLU A 34 -5.14 11.62 12.23
CA GLU A 34 -6.15 10.61 11.86
C GLU A 34 -5.56 9.19 11.85
N LEU A 35 -4.34 9.03 11.35
CA LEU A 35 -3.65 7.74 11.38
C LEU A 35 -3.33 7.30 12.82
N GLU A 36 -2.94 8.24 13.67
CA GLU A 36 -2.69 7.95 15.08
C GLU A 36 -3.98 7.56 15.80
N PHE A 37 -5.09 8.22 15.52
CA PHE A 37 -6.40 7.88 16.03
C PHE A 37 -6.81 6.45 15.62
N ILE A 38 -6.67 6.10 14.36
CA ILE A 38 -6.95 4.76 13.83
C ILE A 38 -6.07 3.73 14.53
N ARG A 39 -4.78 3.99 14.66
CA ARG A 39 -3.83 3.09 15.33
C ARG A 39 -4.19 2.83 16.79
N LYS A 40 -4.60 3.86 17.51
CA LYS A 40 -4.97 3.75 18.95
C LYS A 40 -6.28 3.00 19.15
N ASN A 41 -7.24 3.17 18.26
CA ASN A 41 -8.57 2.57 18.42
C ASN A 41 -8.65 1.10 17.97
N SER A 42 -7.67 0.60 17.22
CA SER A 42 -7.59 -0.80 16.75
C SER A 42 -8.88 -1.33 16.09
N LYS A 43 -9.71 -0.45 15.56
CA LYS A 43 -10.93 -0.83 14.84
C LYS A 43 -10.62 -1.11 13.37
N PRO A 44 -11.31 -2.08 12.74
CA PRO A 44 -11.18 -2.30 11.30
C PRO A 44 -11.56 -1.04 10.51
N VAL A 45 -10.69 -0.61 9.60
CA VAL A 45 -10.88 0.57 8.76
C VAL A 45 -10.59 0.21 7.31
N ILE A 46 -11.36 0.77 6.39
CA ILE A 46 -11.11 0.69 4.96
C ILE A 46 -10.54 2.02 4.50
N PHE A 47 -9.32 1.98 3.96
CA PHE A 47 -8.74 3.12 3.28
C PHE A 47 -9.13 3.09 1.80
N VAL A 48 -9.68 4.17 1.30
CA VAL A 48 -10.04 4.32 -0.11
C VAL A 48 -9.17 5.39 -0.74
N SER A 49 -8.56 5.08 -1.87
CA SER A 49 -7.71 6.03 -2.59
C SER A 49 -7.98 6.01 -4.09
N GLY A 50 -7.77 7.16 -4.72
CA GLY A 50 -7.70 7.26 -6.17
C GLY A 50 -6.28 7.01 -6.69
N HIS A 51 -6.17 6.62 -7.96
CA HIS A 51 -4.88 6.46 -8.65
C HIS A 51 -4.30 7.83 -9.06
N PHE A 52 -4.24 8.75 -8.09
CA PHE A 52 -3.60 10.04 -8.26
C PHE A 52 -2.13 9.89 -7.90
N ASN A 53 -1.24 10.31 -8.79
CA ASN A 53 0.19 10.27 -8.53
C ASN A 53 0.71 8.87 -8.12
N ASN A 54 1.67 8.81 -7.18
CA ASN A 54 2.20 7.55 -6.65
C ASN A 54 1.40 7.11 -5.42
N PHE A 55 0.28 6.44 -5.66
CA PHE A 55 -0.60 5.89 -4.60
C PHE A 55 0.10 4.83 -3.72
N GLU A 56 1.17 4.21 -4.20
CA GLU A 56 1.94 3.23 -3.44
C GLU A 56 2.61 3.85 -2.19
N LEU A 57 2.97 5.13 -2.25
CA LEU A 57 3.57 5.84 -1.12
C LEU A 57 2.59 6.00 0.04
N MET A 58 1.30 6.13 -0.23
CA MET A 58 0.28 6.19 0.81
C MET A 58 0.18 4.87 1.56
N ALA A 59 0.07 3.75 0.86
CA ALA A 59 0.04 2.43 1.46
C ALA A 59 1.31 2.14 2.28
N MET A 60 2.47 2.51 1.75
CA MET A 60 3.75 2.40 2.45
C MET A 60 3.76 3.21 3.74
N HIS A 61 3.23 4.44 3.73
CA HIS A 61 3.22 5.29 4.91
C HIS A 61 2.29 4.76 6.00
N ILE A 62 1.10 4.30 5.62
CA ILE A 62 0.14 3.68 6.56
C ILE A 62 0.78 2.46 7.24
N GLU A 63 1.41 1.58 6.46
CA GLU A 63 2.08 0.40 7.02
C GLU A 63 3.27 0.76 7.93
N LYS A 64 4.06 1.78 7.55
CA LYS A 64 5.14 2.31 8.40
C LYS A 64 4.66 2.90 9.72
N SER A 65 3.43 3.40 9.77
CA SER A 65 2.82 3.93 10.99
C SER A 65 2.46 2.85 12.01
N GLY A 66 2.72 1.58 11.71
CA GLY A 66 2.43 0.44 12.59
C GLY A 66 1.00 -0.07 12.49
N ILE A 67 0.30 0.27 11.41
CA ILE A 67 -1.05 -0.24 11.12
C ILE A 67 -0.91 -1.50 10.27
N ASP A 68 -1.51 -2.62 10.71
CA ASP A 68 -1.55 -3.85 9.94
C ASP A 68 -2.44 -3.68 8.71
N LEU A 69 -1.80 -3.40 7.59
CA LEU A 69 -2.45 -3.09 6.33
C LEU A 69 -2.49 -4.31 5.41
N ALA A 70 -3.66 -4.57 4.82
CA ALA A 70 -3.82 -5.51 3.71
C ALA A 70 -4.20 -4.73 2.44
N ALA A 71 -3.33 -4.75 1.44
CA ALA A 71 -3.57 -4.03 0.18
C ALA A 71 -4.21 -4.93 -0.87
N ILE A 72 -5.30 -4.46 -1.48
CA ILE A 72 -5.97 -5.15 -2.57
C ILE A 72 -5.39 -4.65 -3.89
N TYR A 73 -5.00 -5.56 -4.75
CA TYR A 73 -4.40 -5.19 -6.02
C TYR A 73 -4.88 -6.07 -7.18
N ARG A 74 -4.84 -5.51 -8.37
CA ARG A 74 -5.00 -6.26 -9.61
C ARG A 74 -3.62 -6.68 -10.12
N PRO A 75 -3.37 -7.99 -10.35
CA PRO A 75 -2.13 -8.44 -10.98
C PRO A 75 -1.92 -7.80 -12.36
N LEU A 76 -0.67 -7.55 -12.70
CA LEU A 76 -0.33 -7.08 -14.04
C LEU A 76 -0.56 -8.19 -15.06
N ASN A 77 -0.99 -7.81 -16.26
CA ASN A 77 -1.16 -8.75 -17.37
C ASN A 77 0.17 -9.33 -17.85
N ASN A 78 1.28 -8.61 -17.65
CA ASN A 78 2.61 -9.08 -17.98
C ASN A 78 3.10 -10.09 -16.94
N LYS A 79 3.17 -11.37 -17.33
CA LYS A 79 3.56 -12.51 -16.50
C LYS A 79 5.00 -12.43 -15.97
N PHE A 80 5.89 -11.73 -16.66
CA PHE A 80 7.28 -11.57 -16.25
C PHE A 80 7.45 -10.42 -15.25
N LEU A 81 6.74 -9.32 -15.48
CA LEU A 81 6.84 -8.13 -14.64
C LEU A 81 6.05 -8.29 -13.33
N ASN A 82 4.92 -8.99 -13.34
CA ASN A 82 4.06 -9.14 -12.18
C ASN A 82 4.76 -9.72 -10.94
N PRO A 83 5.56 -10.81 -11.02
CA PRO A 83 6.28 -11.35 -9.85
C PRO A 83 7.28 -10.35 -9.26
N VAL A 84 7.95 -9.58 -10.12
CA VAL A 84 8.90 -8.54 -9.67
C VAL A 84 8.18 -7.45 -8.91
N MET A 85 7.05 -6.96 -9.44
CA MET A 85 6.23 -5.95 -8.80
C MET A 85 5.65 -6.44 -7.46
N GLU A 86 5.14 -7.67 -7.41
CA GLU A 86 4.63 -8.28 -6.17
C GLU A 86 5.73 -8.38 -5.11
N LYS A 87 6.93 -8.77 -5.49
CA LYS A 87 8.08 -8.85 -4.57
C LYS A 87 8.44 -7.48 -4.00
N ILE A 88 8.48 -6.45 -4.84
CA ILE A 88 8.76 -5.07 -4.42
C ILE A 88 7.67 -4.57 -3.47
N ARG A 89 6.40 -4.77 -3.80
CA ARG A 89 5.25 -4.37 -2.97
C ARG A 89 5.30 -5.02 -1.60
N LYS A 90 5.46 -6.35 -1.54
CA LYS A 90 5.54 -7.09 -0.28
C LYS A 90 6.71 -6.65 0.59
N LYS A 91 7.83 -6.31 -0.02
CA LYS A 91 9.04 -5.93 0.71
C LYS A 91 9.04 -4.48 1.19
N TYR A 92 8.53 -3.55 0.39
CA TYR A 92 8.73 -2.12 0.63
C TYR A 92 7.44 -1.31 0.83
N ILE A 93 6.29 -1.83 0.45
CA ILE A 93 5.02 -1.10 0.52
C ILE A 93 4.13 -1.68 1.61
N CYS A 94 3.62 -2.88 1.40
CA CYS A 94 2.72 -3.55 2.34
C CYS A 94 2.94 -5.06 2.27
N LYS A 95 3.18 -5.70 3.41
CA LYS A 95 3.48 -7.14 3.47
C LYS A 95 2.33 -8.01 2.98
N LYS A 96 1.10 -7.63 3.31
CA LYS A 96 -0.09 -8.39 2.96
C LYS A 96 -0.72 -7.85 1.69
N GLN A 97 -0.65 -8.64 0.63
CA GLN A 97 -1.17 -8.31 -0.69
C GLN A 97 -2.28 -9.28 -1.07
N ILE A 98 -3.48 -8.77 -1.31
CA ILE A 98 -4.65 -9.57 -1.66
C ILE A 98 -4.98 -9.37 -3.14
N LYS A 99 -5.05 -10.46 -3.90
CA LYS A 99 -5.42 -10.39 -5.31
C LYS A 99 -6.91 -10.12 -5.46
N LYS A 100 -7.28 -9.17 -6.33
CA LYS A 100 -8.67 -8.92 -6.70
C LYS A 100 -9.32 -10.19 -7.27
N GLY A 101 -10.53 -10.54 -6.79
CA GLY A 101 -11.29 -11.69 -7.24
C GLY A 101 -12.04 -12.38 -6.11
N ILE A 102 -12.79 -13.44 -6.42
CA ILE A 102 -13.65 -14.14 -5.44
C ILE A 102 -12.84 -14.67 -4.24
N SER A 103 -11.67 -15.26 -4.49
CA SER A 103 -10.77 -15.71 -3.43
C SER A 103 -10.28 -14.56 -2.57
N GLY A 104 -9.95 -13.42 -3.19
CA GLY A 104 -9.55 -12.21 -2.48
C GLY A 104 -10.65 -11.66 -1.59
N THR A 105 -11.91 -11.65 -2.06
CA THR A 105 -13.04 -11.20 -1.25
C THR A 105 -13.22 -12.04 0.02
N LYS A 106 -13.05 -13.36 -0.08
CA LYS A 106 -13.08 -14.25 1.11
C LYS A 106 -11.95 -13.94 2.08
N GLU A 107 -10.75 -13.66 1.55
CA GLU A 107 -9.60 -13.29 2.35
C GLU A 107 -9.78 -11.92 3.02
N ILE A 108 -10.40 -10.95 2.34
CA ILE A 108 -10.78 -9.65 2.89
C ILE A 108 -11.67 -9.83 4.13
N LEU A 109 -12.76 -10.58 3.99
CA LEU A 109 -13.68 -10.82 5.09
C LEU A 109 -13.00 -11.50 6.30
N ARG A 110 -12.09 -12.43 6.04
CA ARG A 110 -11.29 -13.08 7.09
C ARG A 110 -10.39 -12.08 7.79
N ASN A 111 -9.75 -11.18 7.05
CA ASN A 111 -8.87 -10.15 7.61
C ASN A 111 -9.64 -9.15 8.46
N PHE A 112 -10.84 -8.77 8.04
CA PHE A 112 -11.72 -7.92 8.86
C PHE A 112 -12.03 -8.55 10.22
N LYS A 113 -12.36 -9.84 10.24
CA LYS A 113 -12.63 -10.56 11.48
C LYS A 113 -11.40 -10.63 12.40
N ASN A 114 -10.19 -10.62 11.81
CA ASN A 114 -8.92 -10.68 12.53
C ASN A 114 -8.36 -9.29 12.90
N GLY A 115 -9.10 -8.21 12.65
CA GLY A 115 -8.68 -6.85 12.98
C GLY A 115 -7.69 -6.19 12.02
N TYR A 116 -7.43 -6.78 10.86
CA TYR A 116 -6.57 -6.15 9.83
C TYR A 116 -7.28 -4.97 9.17
N LEU A 117 -6.53 -3.91 8.92
CA LEU A 117 -6.97 -2.76 8.14
C LEU A 117 -6.73 -3.01 6.65
N GLN A 118 -7.60 -2.48 5.80
CA GLN A 118 -7.55 -2.73 4.36
C GLN A 118 -7.44 -1.43 3.59
N TYR A 119 -6.70 -1.49 2.48
CA TYR A 119 -6.50 -0.42 1.53
C TYR A 119 -7.01 -0.82 0.14
N TYR A 120 -7.72 0.07 -0.51
CA TYR A 120 -8.21 -0.10 -1.89
C TYR A 120 -7.46 0.77 -2.86
#